data_1d69593cbc23df9578cdb9cfa6080304
#
_entry.id   1d69593cbc23df9578cdb9cfa6080304
#
_cell.length_a   1.000
_cell.length_b   1.000
_cell.length_c   1.000
_cell.angle_alpha   90.00
_cell.angle_beta   90.00
_cell.angle_gamma   90.00
#
_symmetry.space_group_name_H-M   'P 1'
#
loop_
_entity.id
_entity.type
_entity.pdbx_description
1 polymer ?
#
loop_
_entity_poly.entity_id
_entity_poly.type
_entity_poly.pdbx_seq_one_letter_code
_entity_poly.pdbx_strand_id
1 'polypeptide(L)'
;IANYCGEIYNLPFNMNTFNKMWGVKTPGEAKEEIRKQCSDNYVENPRNLEEQAISLVGKTIYEKLIKGYTEKQWGQKCTEWGRPCSELPSFIIRRLPVRFTYDNNYFNDRYQGIPIGGYTSIVEKMIDGIEVKLNTDYLKEKDKWNSIAEKVVYTGPIDAYFNYKLGVLQYRSIAFENEILDIENFQGNAVVNYTDRETPYTRIIEHKHFEFGNQPKTIISREYSKEWSIGDEPYYPINDDKNNELYNRYSELAESENNVIFGGRLGEYKYYDMDKVIEVALKKVKEVCVASNK
;
A
#
# COMPACT_ATOMS: atom_id res chain seq x y z
N ILE A 1 -6.78 -13.80 2.69
CA ILE A 1 -7.19 -14.77 1.64
C ILE A 1 -7.54 -14.05 0.36
N ALA A 2 -7.62 -14.79 -0.78
CA ALA A 2 -8.04 -14.29 -2.07
C ALA A 2 -9.24 -15.10 -2.58
N ASN A 3 -10.15 -14.42 -3.26
CA ASN A 3 -11.26 -14.99 -4.01
C ASN A 3 -10.98 -14.74 -5.51
N TYR A 4 -10.89 -15.79 -6.28
CA TYR A 4 -10.79 -15.75 -7.74
C TYR A 4 -11.99 -16.48 -8.35
N CYS A 5 -12.94 -15.77 -8.91
CA CYS A 5 -14.15 -16.34 -9.51
C CYS A 5 -14.88 -17.36 -8.58
N GLY A 6 -14.95 -17.08 -7.27
CA GLY A 6 -15.56 -17.96 -6.26
C GLY A 6 -14.63 -19.02 -5.67
N GLU A 7 -13.43 -19.20 -6.19
CA GLU A 7 -12.41 -20.07 -5.61
C GLU A 7 -11.59 -19.34 -4.54
N ILE A 8 -11.53 -19.90 -3.34
CA ILE A 8 -10.78 -19.30 -2.23
C ILE A 8 -9.37 -19.86 -2.18
N TYR A 9 -8.38 -18.95 -2.12
CA TYR A 9 -6.95 -19.25 -2.00
C TYR A 9 -6.36 -18.59 -0.77
N ASN A 10 -5.35 -19.23 -0.17
CA ASN A 10 -4.58 -18.64 0.91
C ASN A 10 -3.56 -17.63 0.38
N LEU A 11 -3.32 -16.58 1.18
CA LEU A 11 -2.20 -15.66 1.02
C LEU A 11 -1.39 -15.63 2.34
N PRO A 12 -0.06 -15.56 2.28
CA PRO A 12 0.84 -15.55 1.11
C PRO A 12 0.75 -16.83 0.27
N PHE A 13 1.42 -16.86 -0.89
CA PHE A 13 1.48 -18.07 -1.72
C PHE A 13 2.26 -19.16 -1.00
N ASN A 14 1.55 -20.12 -0.43
CA ASN A 14 2.09 -21.18 0.42
C ASN A 14 1.57 -22.55 0.01
N MET A 15 1.94 -23.61 0.74
CA MET A 15 1.51 -24.98 0.42
C MET A 15 -0.01 -25.14 0.38
N ASN A 16 -0.80 -24.35 1.16
CA ASN A 16 -2.27 -24.39 1.05
C ASN A 16 -2.73 -23.87 -0.32
N THR A 17 -2.11 -22.78 -0.79
CA THR A 17 -2.37 -22.20 -2.12
C THR A 17 -2.03 -23.20 -3.23
N PHE A 18 -0.84 -23.81 -3.15
CA PHE A 18 -0.34 -24.74 -4.18
C PHE A 18 -1.12 -26.04 -4.20
N ASN A 19 -1.48 -26.59 -3.04
CA ASN A 19 -2.32 -27.77 -2.95
C ASN A 19 -3.71 -27.50 -3.56
N LYS A 20 -4.34 -26.36 -3.22
CA LYS A 20 -5.64 -25.95 -3.77
C LYS A 20 -5.57 -25.76 -5.29
N MET A 21 -4.48 -25.17 -5.80
CA MET A 21 -4.34 -24.78 -7.19
C MET A 21 -3.95 -25.96 -8.10
N TRP A 22 -3.04 -26.83 -7.64
CA TRP A 22 -2.41 -27.89 -8.44
C TRP A 22 -2.55 -29.29 -7.87
N GLY A 23 -3.12 -29.45 -6.66
CA GLY A 23 -3.23 -30.74 -5.99
C GLY A 23 -1.91 -31.30 -5.46
N VAL A 24 -0.83 -30.51 -5.46
CA VAL A 24 0.50 -30.93 -4.98
C VAL A 24 0.47 -31.11 -3.45
N LYS A 25 1.23 -32.11 -2.97
CA LYS A 25 1.23 -32.50 -1.55
C LYS A 25 2.55 -32.18 -0.85
N THR A 26 3.63 -32.09 -1.61
CA THR A 26 4.98 -31.89 -1.08
C THR A 26 5.60 -30.57 -1.56
N PRO A 27 6.53 -29.98 -0.77
CA PRO A 27 7.31 -28.83 -1.21
C PRO A 27 8.10 -29.07 -2.51
N GLY A 28 8.56 -30.32 -2.74
CA GLY A 28 9.26 -30.71 -3.95
C GLY A 28 8.38 -30.59 -5.20
N GLU A 29 7.17 -31.17 -5.15
CA GLU A 29 6.18 -31.07 -6.23
C GLU A 29 5.80 -29.61 -6.52
N ALA A 30 5.59 -28.79 -5.48
CA ALA A 30 5.24 -27.38 -5.64
C ALA A 30 6.39 -26.58 -6.29
N LYS A 31 7.64 -26.83 -5.88
CA LYS A 31 8.81 -26.20 -6.49
C LYS A 31 8.96 -26.58 -7.96
N GLU A 32 8.75 -27.85 -8.27
CA GLU A 32 8.86 -28.35 -9.66
C GLU A 32 7.78 -27.73 -10.55
N GLU A 33 6.53 -27.63 -10.07
CA GLU A 33 5.45 -27.02 -10.83
C GLU A 33 5.72 -25.52 -11.10
N ILE A 34 6.16 -24.76 -10.10
CA ILE A 34 6.55 -23.35 -10.27
C ILE A 34 7.72 -23.26 -11.26
N ARG A 35 8.78 -24.08 -11.08
CA ARG A 35 9.95 -24.08 -11.95
C ARG A 35 9.58 -24.35 -13.41
N LYS A 36 8.70 -25.32 -13.66
CA LYS A 36 8.20 -25.63 -14.99
C LYS A 36 7.48 -24.42 -15.60
N GLN A 37 6.53 -23.83 -14.90
CA GLN A 37 5.78 -22.68 -15.40
C GLN A 37 6.66 -21.45 -15.63
N CYS A 38 7.66 -21.21 -14.76
CA CYS A 38 8.64 -20.15 -14.97
C CYS A 38 9.53 -20.43 -16.19
N SER A 39 9.99 -21.68 -16.38
CA SER A 39 10.85 -22.04 -17.52
C SER A 39 10.12 -21.94 -18.85
N ASP A 40 8.86 -22.38 -18.90
CA ASP A 40 8.03 -22.34 -20.11
C ASP A 40 7.73 -20.89 -20.58
N ASN A 41 7.87 -19.91 -19.66
CA ASN A 41 7.61 -18.50 -19.92
C ASN A 41 8.82 -17.63 -19.60
N TYR A 42 10.02 -18.17 -19.66
CA TYR A 42 11.24 -17.45 -19.27
C TYR A 42 11.52 -16.27 -20.19
N VAL A 43 11.76 -15.11 -19.58
CA VAL A 43 12.23 -13.90 -20.24
C VAL A 43 13.49 -13.44 -19.52
N GLU A 44 14.63 -13.41 -20.22
CA GLU A 44 15.93 -13.07 -19.64
C GLU A 44 15.95 -11.65 -19.00
N ASN A 45 15.31 -10.72 -19.67
CA ASN A 45 15.19 -9.31 -19.20
C ASN A 45 13.72 -8.89 -19.23
N PRO A 46 12.95 -9.14 -18.17
CA PRO A 46 11.54 -8.77 -18.11
C PRO A 46 11.36 -7.24 -18.30
N ARG A 47 10.47 -6.85 -19.19
CA ARG A 47 10.24 -5.46 -19.58
C ARG A 47 9.02 -4.84 -18.90
N ASN A 48 8.20 -5.65 -18.27
CA ASN A 48 6.96 -5.23 -17.61
C ASN A 48 6.64 -6.14 -16.41
N LEU A 49 5.63 -5.74 -15.64
CA LEU A 49 5.22 -6.48 -14.44
C LEU A 49 4.74 -7.89 -14.75
N GLU A 50 4.05 -8.11 -15.88
CA GLU A 50 3.57 -9.43 -16.29
C GLU A 50 4.74 -10.40 -16.50
N GLU A 51 5.71 -10.02 -17.33
CA GLU A 51 6.90 -10.84 -17.62
C GLU A 51 7.67 -11.17 -16.33
N GLN A 52 7.82 -10.18 -15.44
CA GLN A 52 8.51 -10.38 -14.18
C GLN A 52 7.75 -11.28 -13.21
N ALA A 53 6.45 -11.05 -13.00
CA ALA A 53 5.66 -11.84 -12.07
C ALA A 53 5.60 -13.31 -12.54
N ILE A 54 5.41 -13.56 -13.83
CA ILE A 54 5.42 -14.92 -14.40
C ILE A 54 6.77 -15.60 -14.19
N SER A 55 7.88 -14.87 -14.36
CA SER A 55 9.22 -15.42 -14.14
C SER A 55 9.51 -15.79 -12.69
N LEU A 56 8.79 -15.18 -11.72
CA LEU A 56 8.99 -15.41 -10.27
C LEU A 56 8.05 -16.46 -9.69
N VAL A 57 6.78 -16.47 -10.09
CA VAL A 57 5.74 -17.29 -9.44
C VAL A 57 5.02 -18.23 -10.41
N GLY A 58 5.30 -18.13 -11.70
CA GLY A 58 4.63 -18.90 -12.75
C GLY A 58 3.31 -18.29 -13.22
N LYS A 59 2.88 -18.73 -14.40
CA LYS A 59 1.73 -18.16 -15.12
C LYS A 59 0.42 -18.31 -14.36
N THR A 60 0.16 -19.47 -13.76
CA THR A 60 -1.12 -19.76 -13.11
C THR A 60 -1.34 -18.87 -11.89
N ILE A 61 -0.32 -18.68 -11.04
CA ILE A 61 -0.41 -17.77 -9.88
C ILE A 61 -0.60 -16.33 -10.36
N TYR A 62 0.16 -15.92 -11.38
CA TYR A 62 0.04 -14.59 -11.94
C TYR A 62 -1.38 -14.31 -12.43
N GLU A 63 -1.94 -15.17 -13.29
CA GLU A 63 -3.26 -14.97 -13.89
C GLU A 63 -4.39 -14.98 -12.86
N LYS A 64 -4.35 -15.91 -11.88
CA LYS A 64 -5.42 -16.06 -10.90
C LYS A 64 -5.32 -15.06 -9.74
N LEU A 65 -4.12 -14.78 -9.24
CA LEU A 65 -3.97 -14.12 -7.94
C LEU A 65 -3.30 -12.74 -8.00
N ILE A 66 -2.70 -12.35 -9.13
CA ILE A 66 -1.95 -11.09 -9.23
C ILE A 66 -2.56 -10.15 -10.26
N LYS A 67 -2.74 -10.61 -11.50
CA LYS A 67 -3.08 -9.77 -12.65
C LYS A 67 -4.31 -8.91 -12.41
N GLY A 68 -5.47 -9.52 -12.19
CA GLY A 68 -6.74 -8.79 -12.09
C GLY A 68 -6.78 -7.85 -10.89
N TYR A 69 -6.24 -8.28 -9.74
CA TYR A 69 -6.13 -7.43 -8.55
C TYR A 69 -5.26 -6.21 -8.82
N THR A 70 -4.06 -6.42 -9.37
CA THR A 70 -3.09 -5.35 -9.65
C THR A 70 -3.63 -4.35 -10.66
N GLU A 71 -4.22 -4.84 -11.75
CA GLU A 71 -4.80 -3.99 -12.79
C GLU A 71 -5.98 -3.15 -12.27
N LYS A 72 -6.83 -3.70 -11.38
CA LYS A 72 -7.89 -2.93 -10.71
C LYS A 72 -7.31 -1.87 -9.77
N GLN A 73 -6.37 -2.24 -8.92
CA GLN A 73 -5.82 -1.34 -7.92
C GLN A 73 -5.11 -0.15 -8.56
N TRP A 74 -4.38 -0.39 -9.63
CA TRP A 74 -3.55 0.64 -10.26
C TRP A 74 -4.19 1.29 -11.49
N GLY A 75 -5.29 0.74 -12.02
CA GLY A 75 -5.98 1.28 -13.18
C GLY A 75 -5.21 1.15 -14.50
N GLN A 76 -4.18 0.29 -14.53
CA GLN A 76 -3.26 0.13 -15.65
C GLN A 76 -2.95 -1.34 -15.87
N LYS A 77 -2.80 -1.78 -17.13
CA LYS A 77 -2.47 -3.18 -17.44
C LYS A 77 -1.06 -3.52 -16.97
N CYS A 78 -0.88 -4.74 -16.49
CA CYS A 78 0.45 -5.23 -16.07
C CYS A 78 1.48 -5.21 -17.20
N THR A 79 1.05 -5.30 -18.46
CA THR A 79 1.90 -5.20 -19.67
C THR A 79 2.34 -3.78 -20.01
N GLU A 80 1.62 -2.76 -19.52
CA GLU A 80 1.88 -1.35 -19.79
C GLU A 80 2.81 -0.70 -18.74
N TRP A 81 3.07 -1.41 -17.66
CA TRP A 81 4.10 -1.03 -16.68
C TRP A 81 5.48 -1.34 -17.26
N GLY A 82 5.90 -0.51 -18.22
CA GLY A 82 7.19 -0.62 -18.88
C GLY A 82 8.27 -0.02 -18.01
N ARG A 83 9.25 -0.87 -17.62
CA ARG A 83 10.61 -0.50 -17.23
C ARG A 83 11.43 -1.69 -16.77
N PRO A 84 12.78 -1.55 -16.69
CA PRO A 84 13.61 -2.53 -15.99
C PRO A 84 13.04 -2.81 -14.61
N CYS A 85 12.96 -4.08 -14.25
CA CYS A 85 12.37 -4.58 -13.01
C CYS A 85 12.92 -3.98 -11.72
N SER A 86 14.05 -3.28 -11.78
CA SER A 86 14.65 -2.53 -10.67
C SER A 86 13.85 -1.29 -10.26
N GLU A 87 12.97 -0.79 -11.12
CA GLU A 87 12.23 0.46 -10.94
C GLU A 87 10.72 0.29 -10.76
N LEU A 88 10.18 -0.94 -10.97
CA LEU A 88 8.81 -1.24 -10.59
C LEU A 88 8.62 -0.96 -9.10
N PRO A 89 7.43 -0.47 -8.69
CA PRO A 89 7.17 -0.24 -7.28
C PRO A 89 7.56 -1.49 -6.49
N SER A 90 8.67 -1.38 -5.80
CA SER A 90 9.35 -2.51 -5.13
C SER A 90 8.43 -3.28 -4.17
N PHE A 91 7.30 -2.66 -3.78
CA PHE A 91 6.31 -3.29 -2.92
C PHE A 91 5.47 -4.35 -3.65
N ILE A 92 5.19 -4.23 -4.96
CA ILE A 92 4.45 -5.26 -5.70
C ILE A 92 5.27 -6.56 -5.74
N ILE A 93 6.57 -6.43 -5.99
CA ILE A 93 7.48 -7.58 -6.08
C ILE A 93 7.81 -8.15 -4.71
N ARG A 94 8.02 -7.30 -3.70
CA ARG A 94 8.33 -7.73 -2.33
C ARG A 94 7.17 -8.44 -1.65
N ARG A 95 5.93 -8.21 -2.10
CA ARG A 95 4.72 -8.82 -1.54
C ARG A 95 4.28 -10.11 -2.23
N LEU A 96 5.16 -10.75 -3.01
CA LEU A 96 4.94 -12.06 -3.58
C LEU A 96 5.77 -13.16 -2.85
N PRO A 97 5.67 -13.31 -1.51
CA PRO A 97 6.43 -14.32 -0.82
C PRO A 97 5.91 -15.71 -1.19
N VAL A 98 6.75 -16.50 -1.83
CA VAL A 98 6.50 -17.90 -2.08
C VAL A 98 7.06 -18.69 -0.90
N ARG A 99 6.20 -19.43 -0.20
CA ARG A 99 6.59 -20.24 0.96
C ARG A 99 6.24 -21.71 0.74
N PHE A 100 7.22 -22.56 0.86
CA PHE A 100 7.03 -24.02 0.74
C PHE A 100 6.71 -24.67 2.11
N THR A 101 5.88 -23.99 2.89
CA THR A 101 5.33 -24.41 4.19
C THR A 101 3.84 -24.14 4.22
N TYR A 102 3.12 -24.70 5.20
CA TYR A 102 1.69 -24.42 5.44
C TYR A 102 1.45 -23.19 6.34
N ASP A 103 2.40 -22.25 6.37
CA ASP A 103 2.32 -21.04 7.17
C ASP A 103 1.48 -19.97 6.45
N ASN A 104 0.36 -19.60 7.05
CA ASN A 104 -0.57 -18.57 6.56
C ASN A 104 -0.23 -17.16 7.11
N ASN A 105 0.83 -17.01 7.89
CA ASN A 105 1.24 -15.71 8.37
C ASN A 105 1.78 -14.87 7.20
N TYR A 106 1.12 -13.76 6.89
CA TYR A 106 1.50 -12.92 5.75
C TYR A 106 2.83 -12.19 5.96
N PHE A 107 3.09 -11.72 7.19
CA PHE A 107 4.28 -10.96 7.54
C PHE A 107 5.35 -11.85 8.17
N ASN A 108 6.61 -11.44 8.03
CA ASN A 108 7.76 -12.08 8.69
C ASN A 108 8.19 -11.34 9.97
N ASP A 109 7.50 -10.25 10.31
CA ASP A 109 7.86 -9.41 11.43
C ASP A 109 7.64 -10.15 12.76
N ARG A 110 8.58 -9.96 13.69
CA ARG A 110 8.55 -10.59 15.01
C ARG A 110 7.34 -10.16 15.83
N TYR A 111 6.93 -8.91 15.69
CA TYR A 111 5.80 -8.32 16.38
C TYR A 111 4.76 -7.90 15.37
N GLN A 112 3.56 -8.42 15.52
CA GLN A 112 2.42 -8.16 14.66
C GLN A 112 1.18 -7.97 15.52
N GLY A 113 0.35 -6.99 15.19
CA GLY A 113 -0.87 -6.75 15.92
C GLY A 113 -1.64 -5.54 15.40
N ILE A 114 -2.87 -5.44 15.83
CA ILE A 114 -3.74 -4.29 15.67
C ILE A 114 -4.04 -3.76 17.08
N PRO A 115 -3.98 -2.46 17.33
CA PRO A 115 -4.28 -1.90 18.63
C PRO A 115 -5.72 -2.23 19.04
N ILE A 116 -5.93 -2.67 20.27
CA ILE A 116 -7.27 -2.82 20.83
C ILE A 116 -7.94 -1.45 20.90
N GLY A 117 -9.16 -1.34 20.35
CA GLY A 117 -9.89 -0.08 20.26
C GLY A 117 -9.46 0.81 19.09
N GLY A 118 -8.63 0.30 18.17
CA GLY A 118 -8.23 0.97 16.93
C GLY A 118 -7.00 1.87 17.06
N TYR A 119 -6.62 2.49 15.95
CA TYR A 119 -5.36 3.24 15.83
C TYR A 119 -5.41 4.63 16.48
N THR A 120 -6.59 5.22 16.68
CA THR A 120 -6.75 6.57 17.26
C THR A 120 -6.07 6.68 18.62
N SER A 121 -6.19 5.66 19.48
CA SER A 121 -5.58 5.65 20.80
C SER A 121 -4.06 5.73 20.81
N ILE A 122 -3.39 5.23 19.76
CA ILE A 122 -1.94 5.36 19.60
C ILE A 122 -1.60 6.81 19.26
N VAL A 123 -2.34 7.42 18.32
CA VAL A 123 -2.12 8.81 17.94
C VAL A 123 -2.36 9.74 19.12
N GLU A 124 -3.44 9.55 19.86
CA GLU A 124 -3.74 10.32 21.08
C GLU A 124 -2.57 10.28 22.09
N LYS A 125 -2.00 9.10 22.31
CA LYS A 125 -0.83 8.96 23.20
C LYS A 125 0.44 9.63 22.64
N MET A 126 0.62 9.63 21.31
CA MET A 126 1.78 10.29 20.69
C MET A 126 1.71 11.81 20.79
N ILE A 127 0.52 12.39 20.79
CA ILE A 127 0.30 13.83 20.84
C ILE A 127 -0.11 14.33 22.24
N ASP A 128 -0.04 13.46 23.25
CA ASP A 128 -0.36 13.84 24.64
C ASP A 128 0.54 15.00 25.11
N GLY A 129 -0.08 16.04 25.65
CA GLY A 129 0.61 17.27 26.03
C GLY A 129 1.00 18.21 24.87
N ILE A 130 0.66 17.89 23.63
CA ILE A 130 0.91 18.73 22.44
C ILE A 130 -0.39 19.43 22.05
N GLU A 131 -0.34 20.74 21.79
CA GLU A 131 -1.50 21.49 21.29
C GLU A 131 -1.90 20.98 19.90
N VAL A 132 -3.16 20.56 19.74
CA VAL A 132 -3.72 20.06 18.47
C VAL A 132 -4.83 20.99 18.00
N LYS A 133 -4.75 21.47 16.77
CA LYS A 133 -5.77 22.27 16.11
C LYS A 133 -6.41 21.49 14.97
N LEU A 134 -7.60 20.96 15.21
CA LEU A 134 -8.41 20.30 14.17
C LEU A 134 -9.04 21.34 13.23
N ASN A 135 -9.49 20.87 12.07
CA ASN A 135 -10.13 21.69 11.02
C ASN A 135 -9.28 22.90 10.60
N THR A 136 -7.97 22.77 10.66
CA THR A 136 -7.00 23.81 10.31
C THR A 136 -6.22 23.39 9.08
N ASP A 137 -6.38 24.14 8.01
CA ASP A 137 -5.64 23.95 6.76
C ASP A 137 -4.42 24.88 6.79
N TYR A 138 -3.24 24.27 6.98
CA TYR A 138 -1.98 25.02 7.02
C TYR A 138 -1.74 25.83 5.76
N LEU A 139 -2.07 25.32 4.57
CA LEU A 139 -1.78 26.02 3.30
C LEU A 139 -2.60 27.29 3.12
N LYS A 140 -3.79 27.38 3.73
CA LYS A 140 -4.62 28.61 3.70
C LYS A 140 -4.09 29.73 4.58
N GLU A 141 -3.34 29.39 5.64
CA GLU A 141 -2.81 30.35 6.62
C GLU A 141 -1.29 30.20 6.79
N LYS A 142 -0.58 29.80 5.71
CA LYS A 142 0.86 29.45 5.72
C LYS A 142 1.72 30.52 6.38
N ASP A 143 1.55 31.79 6.03
CA ASP A 143 2.35 32.89 6.56
C ASP A 143 2.14 33.07 8.06
N LYS A 144 0.91 32.92 8.54
CA LYS A 144 0.56 32.98 9.96
C LYS A 144 1.30 31.89 10.75
N TRP A 145 1.23 30.64 10.28
CA TRP A 145 1.85 29.52 10.97
C TRP A 145 3.38 29.59 10.94
N ASN A 146 3.95 30.00 9.80
CA ASN A 146 5.38 30.20 9.67
C ASN A 146 5.91 31.34 10.56
N SER A 147 5.09 32.35 10.88
CA SER A 147 5.52 33.47 11.73
C SER A 147 5.66 33.10 13.21
N ILE A 148 5.03 32.01 13.65
CA ILE A 148 5.06 31.56 15.05
C ILE A 148 5.88 30.29 15.26
N ALA A 149 6.22 29.57 14.20
CA ALA A 149 6.97 28.33 14.26
C ALA A 149 8.43 28.56 13.90
N GLU A 150 9.35 28.11 14.72
CA GLU A 150 10.77 28.07 14.40
C GLU A 150 11.07 27.09 13.27
N LYS A 151 10.40 25.93 13.30
CA LYS A 151 10.43 24.92 12.23
C LYS A 151 9.03 24.36 11.99
N VAL A 152 8.74 24.05 10.73
CA VAL A 152 7.51 23.40 10.28
C VAL A 152 7.86 22.02 9.74
N VAL A 153 7.16 20.98 10.22
CA VAL A 153 7.18 19.66 9.61
C VAL A 153 5.93 19.51 8.75
N TYR A 154 6.10 19.55 7.45
CA TYR A 154 4.99 19.45 6.50
C TYR A 154 4.88 18.04 5.95
N THR A 155 3.74 17.39 6.19
CA THR A 155 3.48 16.01 5.77
C THR A 155 2.40 15.88 4.69
N GLY A 156 1.87 16.99 4.21
CA GLY A 156 0.93 17.06 3.09
C GLY A 156 1.63 16.89 1.73
N PRO A 157 0.86 16.89 0.61
CA PRO A 157 1.43 16.78 -0.73
C PRO A 157 2.42 17.90 -1.02
N ILE A 158 3.63 17.53 -1.45
CA ILE A 158 4.71 18.49 -1.70
C ILE A 158 4.37 19.49 -2.81
N ASP A 159 3.69 19.06 -3.87
CA ASP A 159 3.23 19.90 -4.98
C ASP A 159 2.18 20.92 -4.53
N ALA A 160 1.28 20.54 -3.63
CA ALA A 160 0.31 21.46 -3.04
C ALA A 160 0.98 22.55 -2.20
N TYR A 161 2.06 22.22 -1.47
CA TYR A 161 2.85 23.21 -0.75
C TYR A 161 3.36 24.34 -1.63
N PHE A 162 3.72 24.00 -2.86
CA PHE A 162 4.20 24.94 -3.89
C PHE A 162 3.11 25.41 -4.86
N ASN A 163 1.82 25.30 -4.49
CA ASN A 163 0.69 25.69 -5.32
C ASN A 163 0.70 25.07 -6.72
N TYR A 164 1.17 23.83 -6.84
CA TYR A 164 1.25 23.07 -8.11
C TYR A 164 2.02 23.75 -9.23
N LYS A 165 2.95 24.67 -8.92
CA LYS A 165 3.63 25.53 -9.90
C LYS A 165 4.46 24.80 -10.96
N LEU A 166 4.87 23.55 -10.69
CA LEU A 166 5.60 22.70 -11.66
C LEU A 166 4.69 21.63 -12.31
N GLY A 167 3.45 21.53 -11.88
CA GLY A 167 2.48 20.52 -12.27
C GLY A 167 1.99 19.69 -11.08
N VAL A 168 1.02 18.82 -11.34
CA VAL A 168 0.33 18.02 -10.33
C VAL A 168 0.94 16.61 -10.30
N LEU A 169 1.38 16.16 -9.14
CA LEU A 169 1.78 14.78 -8.88
C LEU A 169 0.55 13.87 -8.87
N GLN A 170 0.67 12.70 -9.43
CA GLN A 170 -0.45 11.78 -9.57
C GLN A 170 -0.48 10.72 -8.46
N TYR A 171 -1.69 10.36 -8.06
CA TYR A 171 -1.95 9.35 -7.04
C TYR A 171 -3.02 8.37 -7.51
N ARG A 172 -3.15 7.26 -6.81
CA ARG A 172 -4.37 6.47 -6.79
C ARG A 172 -5.16 6.81 -5.55
N SER A 173 -6.47 6.77 -5.68
CA SER A 173 -7.40 6.96 -4.58
C SER A 173 -8.24 5.70 -4.36
N ILE A 174 -8.95 5.64 -3.24
CA ILE A 174 -9.88 4.57 -2.92
C ILE A 174 -11.24 5.15 -2.54
N ALA A 175 -12.29 4.41 -2.90
CA ALA A 175 -13.64 4.66 -2.43
C ALA A 175 -14.15 3.45 -1.67
N PHE A 176 -14.95 3.69 -0.62
CA PHE A 176 -15.57 2.63 0.17
C PHE A 176 -17.09 2.70 0.07
N GLU A 177 -17.68 1.53 -0.16
CA GLU A 177 -19.12 1.30 -0.02
C GLU A 177 -19.36 0.48 1.24
N ASN A 178 -19.95 1.12 2.25
CA ASN A 178 -20.20 0.50 3.54
C ASN A 178 -21.61 -0.03 3.62
N GLU A 179 -21.79 -1.25 4.13
CA GLU A 179 -23.09 -1.90 4.28
C GLU A 179 -23.19 -2.55 5.66
N ILE A 180 -24.33 -2.33 6.32
CA ILE A 180 -24.69 -3.02 7.57
C ILE A 180 -25.58 -4.21 7.20
N LEU A 181 -25.12 -5.40 7.57
CA LEU A 181 -25.83 -6.66 7.30
C LEU A 181 -26.43 -7.22 8.60
N ASP A 182 -27.68 -7.70 8.49
CA ASP A 182 -28.40 -8.34 9.60
C ASP A 182 -28.06 -9.84 9.68
N ILE A 183 -26.76 -10.11 9.70
CA ILE A 183 -26.16 -11.45 9.85
C ILE A 183 -24.96 -11.37 10.75
N GLU A 184 -24.67 -12.45 11.47
CA GLU A 184 -23.56 -12.50 12.41
C GLU A 184 -22.19 -12.46 11.72
N ASN A 185 -22.05 -13.16 10.59
CA ASN A 185 -20.78 -13.35 9.90
C ASN A 185 -21.02 -13.42 8.38
N PHE A 186 -20.33 -12.59 7.61
CA PHE A 186 -20.48 -12.51 6.17
C PHE A 186 -19.47 -13.38 5.41
N GLN A 187 -18.18 -13.26 5.74
CA GLN A 187 -17.10 -13.90 4.98
C GLN A 187 -16.12 -14.72 5.85
N GLY A 188 -16.27 -14.71 7.18
CA GLY A 188 -15.44 -15.50 8.09
C GLY A 188 -13.98 -15.05 8.17
N ASN A 189 -13.65 -13.88 7.67
CA ASN A 189 -12.29 -13.33 7.69
C ASN A 189 -12.34 -11.80 7.60
N ALA A 190 -11.36 -11.11 8.21
CA ALA A 190 -11.31 -9.66 8.21
C ALA A 190 -11.18 -9.07 6.79
N VAL A 191 -10.38 -9.68 5.93
CA VAL A 191 -10.14 -9.17 4.57
C VAL A 191 -10.15 -10.31 3.55
N VAL A 192 -10.98 -10.18 2.51
CA VAL A 192 -10.96 -11.04 1.32
C VAL A 192 -10.64 -10.18 0.10
N ASN A 193 -9.53 -10.49 -0.57
CA ASN A 193 -9.13 -9.83 -1.81
C ASN A 193 -9.80 -10.52 -3.00
N TYR A 194 -10.41 -9.76 -3.90
CA TYR A 194 -11.02 -10.27 -5.13
C TYR A 194 -10.06 -10.07 -6.28
N THR A 195 -9.51 -11.17 -6.80
CA THR A 195 -8.38 -11.13 -7.73
C THR A 195 -8.77 -11.32 -9.20
N ASP A 196 -10.04 -11.67 -9.48
CA ASP A 196 -10.59 -11.66 -10.84
C ASP A 196 -10.83 -10.21 -11.33
N ARG A 197 -11.09 -10.05 -12.64
CA ARG A 197 -11.34 -8.74 -13.26
C ARG A 197 -12.82 -8.36 -13.26
N GLU A 198 -13.68 -9.32 -13.19
CA GLU A 198 -15.15 -9.17 -13.30
C GLU A 198 -15.72 -8.52 -12.04
N THR A 199 -15.14 -8.82 -10.89
CA THR A 199 -15.49 -8.18 -9.61
C THR A 199 -14.94 -6.74 -9.56
N PRO A 200 -15.79 -5.71 -9.44
CA PRO A 200 -15.35 -4.32 -9.60
C PRO A 200 -14.55 -3.77 -8.41
N TYR A 201 -14.70 -4.34 -7.23
CA TYR A 201 -13.93 -3.96 -6.02
C TYR A 201 -12.68 -4.81 -5.86
N THR A 202 -11.69 -4.27 -5.15
CA THR A 202 -10.42 -4.95 -4.89
C THR A 202 -10.50 -5.89 -3.71
N ARG A 203 -11.30 -5.52 -2.68
CA ARG A 203 -11.49 -6.34 -1.48
C ARG A 203 -12.80 -6.03 -0.77
N ILE A 204 -13.23 -6.97 0.07
CA ILE A 204 -14.23 -6.74 1.10
C ILE A 204 -13.54 -6.83 2.47
N ILE A 205 -13.83 -5.85 3.32
CA ILE A 205 -13.39 -5.79 4.71
C ILE A 205 -14.61 -6.07 5.58
N GLU A 206 -14.55 -7.08 6.44
CA GLU A 206 -15.53 -7.33 7.49
C GLU A 206 -14.94 -6.93 8.84
N HIS A 207 -15.32 -5.74 9.33
CA HIS A 207 -14.59 -5.04 10.37
C HIS A 207 -14.54 -5.76 11.73
N LYS A 208 -15.60 -6.49 12.11
CA LYS A 208 -15.66 -7.17 13.41
C LYS A 208 -14.53 -8.19 13.65
N HIS A 209 -14.00 -8.78 12.58
CA HIS A 209 -12.94 -9.79 12.71
C HIS A 209 -11.59 -9.23 13.14
N PHE A 210 -11.37 -7.91 13.03
CA PHE A 210 -10.15 -7.28 13.54
C PHE A 210 -10.07 -7.31 15.07
N GLU A 211 -11.23 -7.30 15.75
CA GLU A 211 -11.32 -7.32 17.23
C GLU A 211 -12.06 -8.55 17.76
N PHE A 212 -12.21 -9.59 16.93
CA PHE A 212 -12.93 -10.84 17.28
C PHE A 212 -14.35 -10.57 17.81
N GLY A 213 -15.03 -9.60 17.22
CA GLY A 213 -16.37 -9.19 17.61
C GLY A 213 -17.42 -10.29 17.35
N ASN A 214 -18.40 -10.40 18.26
CA ASN A 214 -19.48 -11.39 18.22
C ASN A 214 -20.87 -10.74 18.14
N GLN A 215 -20.96 -9.51 17.63
CA GLN A 215 -22.22 -8.80 17.45
C GLN A 215 -23.15 -9.57 16.48
N PRO A 216 -24.49 -9.52 16.67
CA PRO A 216 -25.45 -10.22 15.80
C PRO A 216 -25.53 -9.65 14.38
N LYS A 217 -25.04 -8.43 14.18
CA LYS A 217 -24.91 -7.76 12.87
C LYS A 217 -23.46 -7.55 12.51
N THR A 218 -23.17 -7.43 11.23
CA THR A 218 -21.83 -7.12 10.76
C THR A 218 -21.80 -5.92 9.83
N ILE A 219 -20.66 -5.26 9.75
CA ILE A 219 -20.41 -4.17 8.80
C ILE A 219 -19.34 -4.66 7.83
N ILE A 220 -19.63 -4.52 6.56
CA ILE A 220 -18.67 -4.75 5.49
C ILE A 220 -18.37 -3.45 4.74
N SER A 221 -17.13 -3.34 4.24
CA SER A 221 -16.72 -2.28 3.32
C SER A 221 -16.18 -2.90 2.04
N ARG A 222 -16.82 -2.58 0.90
CA ARG A 222 -16.25 -2.88 -0.43
C ARG A 222 -15.30 -1.76 -0.81
N GLU A 223 -14.06 -2.10 -1.14
CA GLU A 223 -13.04 -1.15 -1.52
C GLU A 223 -12.90 -1.08 -3.03
N TYR A 224 -13.08 0.10 -3.59
CA TYR A 224 -12.91 0.40 -5.01
C TYR A 224 -11.68 1.28 -5.21
N SER A 225 -10.79 0.87 -6.09
CA SER A 225 -9.71 1.75 -6.54
C SER A 225 -10.24 2.72 -7.59
N LYS A 226 -9.83 3.97 -7.50
CA LYS A 226 -10.19 5.02 -8.47
C LYS A 226 -8.99 5.90 -8.81
N GLU A 227 -9.08 6.60 -9.93
CA GLU A 227 -8.17 7.67 -10.24
C GLU A 227 -8.34 8.81 -9.24
N TRP A 228 -7.22 9.42 -8.88
CA TRP A 228 -7.20 10.55 -7.99
C TRP A 228 -7.37 11.86 -8.77
N SER A 229 -8.10 12.79 -8.19
CA SER A 229 -8.21 14.17 -8.63
C SER A 229 -7.99 15.11 -7.46
N ILE A 230 -7.61 16.38 -7.74
CA ILE A 230 -7.44 17.39 -6.68
C ILE A 230 -8.73 17.49 -5.86
N GLY A 231 -8.61 17.29 -4.56
CA GLY A 231 -9.72 17.23 -3.61
C GLY A 231 -10.08 15.81 -3.15
N ASP A 232 -9.61 14.78 -3.85
CA ASP A 232 -9.67 13.40 -3.37
C ASP A 232 -8.54 13.10 -2.38
N GLU A 233 -8.73 12.08 -1.56
CA GLU A 233 -7.67 11.58 -0.67
C GLU A 233 -6.56 10.87 -1.48
N PRO A 234 -5.28 11.30 -1.37
CA PRO A 234 -4.16 10.70 -2.10
C PRO A 234 -3.63 9.46 -1.35
N TYR A 235 -4.10 8.26 -1.72
CA TYR A 235 -3.69 7.03 -1.03
C TYR A 235 -2.33 6.49 -1.47
N TYR A 236 -2.09 6.40 -2.78
CA TYR A 236 -0.88 5.77 -3.31
C TYR A 236 -0.22 6.65 -4.37
N PRO A 237 1.04 7.07 -4.19
CA PRO A 237 1.77 7.80 -5.21
C PRO A 237 2.00 6.93 -6.45
N ILE A 238 1.87 7.50 -7.65
CA ILE A 238 2.19 6.84 -8.90
C ILE A 238 3.66 7.11 -9.20
N ASN A 239 4.52 6.14 -8.86
CA ASN A 239 5.97 6.25 -9.02
C ASN A 239 6.40 5.82 -10.43
N ASP A 240 5.89 6.49 -11.46
CA ASP A 240 6.41 6.41 -12.83
C ASP A 240 7.49 7.49 -13.06
N ASP A 241 8.19 7.45 -14.21
CA ASP A 241 9.28 8.39 -14.51
C ASP A 241 8.83 9.83 -14.51
N LYS A 242 7.68 10.08 -15.12
CA LYS A 242 7.14 11.43 -15.22
C LYS A 242 6.90 12.03 -13.84
N ASN A 243 6.28 11.26 -12.97
CA ASN A 243 5.99 11.70 -11.61
C ASN A 243 7.25 11.74 -10.75
N ASN A 244 8.17 10.80 -10.92
CA ASN A 244 9.45 10.80 -10.21
C ASN A 244 10.33 12.00 -10.62
N GLU A 245 10.40 12.34 -11.91
CA GLU A 245 11.08 13.54 -12.38
C GLU A 245 10.42 14.81 -11.84
N LEU A 246 9.10 14.89 -11.87
CA LEU A 246 8.36 16.00 -11.30
C LEU A 246 8.60 16.14 -9.79
N TYR A 247 8.59 15.02 -9.05
CA TYR A 247 8.90 15.02 -7.63
C TYR A 247 10.32 15.50 -7.35
N ASN A 248 11.32 15.04 -8.11
CA ASN A 248 12.71 15.50 -7.96
C ASN A 248 12.82 17.02 -8.10
N ARG A 249 12.15 17.61 -9.05
CA ARG A 249 12.10 19.07 -9.22
C ARG A 249 11.43 19.78 -8.04
N TYR A 250 10.38 19.20 -7.44
CA TYR A 250 9.81 19.73 -6.20
C TYR A 250 10.74 19.56 -5.01
N SER A 251 11.49 18.45 -4.94
CA SER A 251 12.48 18.22 -3.89
C SER A 251 13.61 19.26 -3.94
N GLU A 252 14.09 19.62 -5.11
CA GLU A 252 15.06 20.72 -5.32
C GLU A 252 14.51 22.06 -4.81
N LEU A 253 13.23 22.35 -5.08
CA LEU A 253 12.59 23.56 -4.52
C LEU A 253 12.49 23.51 -3.00
N ALA A 254 12.23 22.34 -2.43
CA ALA A 254 12.11 22.12 -0.99
C ALA A 254 13.44 22.38 -0.27
N GLU A 255 14.59 22.19 -0.90
CA GLU A 255 15.90 22.51 -0.34
C GLU A 255 16.08 24.00 -0.05
N SER A 256 15.35 24.89 -0.73
CA SER A 256 15.38 26.33 -0.48
C SER A 256 14.53 26.77 0.72
N GLU A 257 13.67 25.91 1.24
CA GLU A 257 12.78 26.16 2.38
C GLU A 257 13.49 25.88 3.70
N ASN A 258 14.31 26.83 4.18
CA ASN A 258 15.21 26.63 5.32
C ASN A 258 14.51 26.22 6.64
N ASN A 259 13.24 26.60 6.82
CA ASN A 259 12.49 26.37 8.06
C ASN A 259 11.45 25.24 7.92
N VAL A 260 11.38 24.59 6.76
CA VAL A 260 10.37 23.56 6.50
C VAL A 260 11.05 22.21 6.26
N ILE A 261 10.57 21.19 6.96
CA ILE A 261 11.00 19.81 6.81
C ILE A 261 9.86 19.06 6.12
N PHE A 262 10.08 18.61 4.90
CA PHE A 262 9.14 17.74 4.22
C PHE A 262 9.30 16.30 4.68
N GLY A 263 8.18 15.65 5.03
CA GLY A 263 8.20 14.28 5.54
C GLY A 263 6.88 13.55 5.32
N GLY A 264 6.85 12.27 5.67
CA GLY A 264 5.68 11.42 5.47
C GLY A 264 5.44 11.02 4.01
N ARG A 265 4.40 10.22 3.79
CA ARG A 265 4.11 9.63 2.47
C ARG A 265 3.92 10.68 1.37
N LEU A 266 3.22 11.76 1.66
CA LEU A 266 2.86 12.79 0.68
C LEU A 266 3.97 13.83 0.50
N GLY A 267 4.64 14.22 1.59
CA GLY A 267 5.75 15.17 1.54
C GLY A 267 7.00 14.58 0.87
N GLU A 268 7.20 13.26 0.93
CA GLU A 268 8.31 12.55 0.28
C GLU A 268 7.88 11.80 -0.99
N TYR A 269 6.62 11.88 -1.38
CA TYR A 269 6.04 11.18 -2.53
C TYR A 269 6.44 9.69 -2.57
N LYS A 270 6.38 9.01 -1.42
CA LYS A 270 6.80 7.61 -1.25
C LYS A 270 5.70 6.76 -0.63
N TYR A 271 5.66 5.50 -1.07
CA TYR A 271 4.84 4.52 -0.40
C TYR A 271 5.56 4.02 0.86
N TYR A 272 4.97 4.29 2.03
CA TYR A 272 5.42 3.77 3.31
C TYR A 272 4.32 2.94 3.97
N ASP A 273 4.67 1.78 4.53
CA ASP A 273 3.86 1.13 5.55
C ASP A 273 4.00 1.90 6.88
N MET A 274 3.11 1.68 7.85
CA MET A 274 3.07 2.48 9.08
C MET A 274 4.36 2.44 9.89
N ASP A 275 4.99 1.25 9.98
CA ASP A 275 6.28 1.09 10.64
C ASP A 275 7.39 1.89 9.95
N LYS A 276 7.38 1.94 8.62
CA LYS A 276 8.39 2.65 7.84
C LYS A 276 8.25 4.17 7.91
N VAL A 277 7.03 4.70 7.92
CA VAL A 277 6.85 6.14 8.09
C VAL A 277 7.31 6.60 9.47
N ILE A 278 7.08 5.79 10.52
CA ILE A 278 7.58 6.06 11.87
C ILE A 278 9.11 5.99 11.91
N GLU A 279 9.72 4.96 11.30
CA GLU A 279 11.17 4.81 11.23
C GLU A 279 11.83 6.04 10.57
N VAL A 280 11.29 6.49 9.43
CA VAL A 280 11.80 7.67 8.72
C VAL A 280 11.64 8.95 9.55
N ALA A 281 10.49 9.13 10.20
CA ALA A 281 10.26 10.27 11.08
C ALA A 281 11.28 10.31 12.25
N LEU A 282 11.54 9.17 12.89
CA LEU A 282 12.54 9.08 13.97
C LEU A 282 13.98 9.38 13.49
N LYS A 283 14.32 8.98 12.25
CA LYS A 283 15.62 9.33 11.65
C LYS A 283 15.74 10.83 11.42
N LYS A 284 14.72 11.45 10.82
CA LYS A 284 14.69 12.91 10.57
C LYS A 284 14.80 13.72 11.86
N VAL A 285 14.11 13.33 12.91
CA VAL A 285 14.22 14.02 14.22
C VAL A 285 15.66 13.97 14.75
N LYS A 286 16.33 12.82 14.66
CA LYS A 286 17.74 12.71 15.09
C LYS A 286 18.66 13.64 14.30
N GLU A 287 18.48 13.73 12.98
CA GLU A 287 19.28 14.61 12.11
C GLU A 287 19.08 16.09 12.48
N VAL A 288 17.82 16.50 12.69
CA VAL A 288 17.50 17.88 13.07
C VAL A 288 18.04 18.24 14.46
N CYS A 289 17.90 17.35 15.46
CA CYS A 289 18.40 17.58 16.80
C CYS A 289 19.93 17.66 16.84
N VAL A 290 20.64 16.87 16.03
CA VAL A 290 22.11 16.94 15.93
C VAL A 290 22.56 18.23 15.26
N ALA A 291 21.85 18.71 14.26
CA ALA A 291 22.15 19.97 13.59
C ALA A 291 21.92 21.20 14.49
N SER A 292 20.91 21.14 15.38
CA SER A 292 20.61 22.24 16.33
C SER A 292 21.57 22.34 17.52
N ASN A 293 22.40 21.31 17.77
CA ASN A 293 23.41 21.29 18.84
C ASN A 293 24.81 21.63 18.34
N LYS A 294 24.98 22.04 17.10
CA LYS A 294 26.21 22.57 16.50
C LYS A 294 26.08 24.07 16.25
#